data_c6d6023db61ee46ba3edf2b548df4f42
#
_entry.id   c6d6023db61ee46ba3edf2b548df4f42
#
_cell.length_a   1.000
_cell.length_b   1.000
_cell.length_c   1.000
_cell.angle_alpha   90.00
_cell.angle_beta   90.00
_cell.angle_gamma   90.00
#
_symmetry.space_group_name_H-M   'P 1'
#
loop_
_entity.id
_entity.type
_entity.pdbx_description
1 polymer ?
#
loop_
_entity_poly.entity_id
_entity_poly.type
_entity_poly.pdbx_seq_one_letter_code
_entity_poly.pdbx_strand_id
1 'polypeptide(L)'
;MEGKRSNCIALAAALAALGALLLCSQAALESARVGLSLCAQMIVPSLLPFFMLSSLLQQLGLPGILGRLLSPVTQKLFGIGGAGASALLLGVTGGYPLGADAVARLRRSGALSREQAERALAFCNNSGPAFLVGAAGVGVFHSAGYGLLLYGVHVLSAVLVGMLFAPRSGGFEPEPRGQIAAVSLAQALPEAVRSAVCAVLTVSGFVVTFSVVTGVLDASGLLPALVGTLSARLGLELHFARALCTGVLELGTGIGAMQGLTPTPENLALAAFLIGWGGVSVHCQTAAVLAGTDIKSARHTAGRLLHGAISALCMWVLANLI
;
A
#
# COMPACT_ATOMS: atom_id res chain seq x y z
N MET A 1 -29.17 9.04 14.79
CA MET A 1 -29.89 8.36 13.70
C MET A 1 -28.92 7.89 12.59
N GLU A 2 -27.85 8.65 12.27
CA GLU A 2 -26.85 8.28 11.25
C GLU A 2 -26.13 6.95 11.54
N GLY A 3 -25.70 6.70 12.77
CA GLY A 3 -25.02 5.44 13.12
C GLY A 3 -25.87 4.17 12.94
N LYS A 4 -27.19 4.24 13.22
CA LYS A 4 -28.08 3.10 12.99
C LYS A 4 -28.28 2.81 11.50
N ARG A 5 -28.41 3.83 10.65
CA ARG A 5 -28.50 3.66 9.19
C ARG A 5 -27.21 3.07 8.61
N SER A 6 -26.05 3.54 9.04
CA SER A 6 -24.76 3.00 8.62
C SER A 6 -24.61 1.52 8.97
N ASN A 7 -24.99 1.13 10.19
CA ASN A 7 -24.94 -0.27 10.62
C ASN A 7 -25.94 -1.18 9.84
N CYS A 8 -27.14 -0.69 9.51
CA CYS A 8 -28.09 -1.45 8.69
C CYS A 8 -27.57 -1.69 7.27
N ILE A 9 -26.94 -0.68 6.65
CA ILE A 9 -26.34 -0.82 5.32
C ILE A 9 -25.17 -1.80 5.37
N ALA A 10 -24.31 -1.70 6.37
CA ALA A 10 -23.19 -2.64 6.54
C ALA A 10 -23.67 -4.08 6.75
N LEU A 11 -24.72 -4.29 7.55
CA LEU A 11 -25.33 -5.60 7.75
C LEU A 11 -25.94 -6.15 6.46
N ALA A 12 -26.68 -5.34 5.71
CA ALA A 12 -27.26 -5.76 4.43
C ALA A 12 -26.15 -6.13 3.42
N ALA A 13 -25.07 -5.35 3.35
CA ALA A 13 -23.91 -5.65 2.52
C ALA A 13 -23.21 -6.97 2.93
N ALA A 14 -23.06 -7.21 4.23
CA ALA A 14 -22.48 -8.45 4.74
C ALA A 14 -23.36 -9.68 4.43
N LEU A 15 -24.69 -9.55 4.55
CA LEU A 15 -25.64 -10.60 4.18
C LEU A 15 -25.64 -10.88 2.68
N ALA A 16 -25.57 -9.84 1.85
CA ALA A 16 -25.43 -9.98 0.40
C ALA A 16 -24.11 -10.67 0.02
N ALA A 17 -23.00 -10.31 0.67
CA ALA A 17 -21.72 -10.97 0.48
C ALA A 17 -21.76 -12.45 0.89
N LEU A 18 -22.40 -12.78 2.00
CA LEU A 18 -22.61 -14.17 2.44
C LEU A 18 -23.46 -14.96 1.41
N GLY A 19 -24.53 -14.37 0.91
CA GLY A 19 -25.35 -14.96 -0.16
C GLY A 19 -24.53 -15.20 -1.44
N ALA A 20 -23.71 -14.24 -1.85
CA ALA A 20 -22.84 -14.38 -3.01
C ALA A 20 -21.76 -15.47 -2.83
N LEU A 21 -21.18 -15.61 -1.63
CA LEU A 21 -20.27 -16.70 -1.30
C LEU A 21 -20.93 -18.07 -1.40
N LEU A 22 -22.19 -18.20 -0.98
CA LEU A 22 -22.93 -19.46 -1.08
C LEU A 22 -23.27 -19.79 -2.54
N LEU A 23 -23.73 -18.81 -3.31
CA LEU A 23 -24.09 -18.98 -4.72
C LEU A 23 -22.88 -19.25 -5.62
N CYS A 24 -21.73 -18.62 -5.33
CA CYS A 24 -20.48 -18.76 -6.09
C CYS A 24 -19.43 -19.55 -5.29
N SER A 25 -19.84 -20.53 -4.49
CA SER A 25 -18.96 -21.21 -3.52
C SER A 25 -17.73 -21.87 -4.14
N GLN A 26 -17.86 -22.45 -5.34
CA GLN A 26 -16.73 -23.06 -6.05
C GLN A 26 -15.70 -22.01 -6.50
N ALA A 27 -16.17 -20.90 -7.08
CA ALA A 27 -15.28 -19.80 -7.48
C ALA A 27 -14.62 -19.13 -6.25
N ALA A 28 -15.37 -18.96 -5.16
CA ALA A 28 -14.85 -18.45 -3.90
C ALA A 28 -13.73 -19.35 -3.34
N LEU A 29 -13.94 -20.67 -3.33
CA LEU A 29 -12.94 -21.63 -2.85
C LEU A 29 -11.68 -21.63 -3.72
N GLU A 30 -11.82 -21.61 -5.04
CA GLU A 30 -10.69 -21.58 -5.97
C GLU A 30 -9.90 -20.27 -5.82
N SER A 31 -10.59 -19.15 -5.76
CA SER A 31 -9.96 -17.84 -5.54
C SER A 31 -9.26 -17.75 -4.17
N ALA A 32 -9.82 -18.36 -3.14
CA ALA A 32 -9.18 -18.46 -1.83
C ALA A 32 -7.87 -19.29 -1.91
N ARG A 33 -7.87 -20.41 -2.65
CA ARG A 33 -6.67 -21.23 -2.87
C ARG A 33 -5.58 -20.45 -3.61
N VAL A 34 -5.95 -19.69 -4.65
CA VAL A 34 -5.02 -18.82 -5.38
C VAL A 34 -4.44 -17.75 -4.44
N GLY A 35 -5.28 -17.07 -3.65
CA GLY A 35 -4.84 -16.09 -2.66
C GLY A 35 -3.91 -16.68 -1.60
N LEU A 36 -4.22 -17.86 -1.07
CA LEU A 36 -3.37 -18.56 -0.10
C LEU A 36 -2.03 -18.98 -0.71
N SER A 37 -2.03 -19.48 -1.95
CA SER A 37 -0.80 -19.82 -2.67
C SER A 37 0.09 -18.59 -2.87
N LEU A 38 -0.48 -17.46 -3.28
CA LEU A 38 0.22 -16.18 -3.40
C LEU A 38 0.84 -15.75 -2.05
N CYS A 39 0.08 -15.88 -0.97
CA CYS A 39 0.58 -15.58 0.36
C CYS A 39 1.75 -16.48 0.76
N ALA A 40 1.62 -17.79 0.58
CA ALA A 40 2.63 -18.76 0.99
C ALA A 40 3.91 -18.68 0.16
N GLN A 41 3.80 -18.45 -1.14
CA GLN A 41 4.95 -18.53 -2.07
C GLN A 41 5.64 -17.17 -2.26
N MET A 42 4.93 -16.06 -2.09
CA MET A 42 5.49 -14.74 -2.37
C MET A 42 5.43 -13.81 -1.15
N ILE A 43 4.24 -13.58 -0.58
CA ILE A 43 4.03 -12.54 0.44
C ILE A 43 4.76 -12.89 1.73
N VAL A 44 4.53 -14.06 2.29
CA VAL A 44 5.15 -14.48 3.57
C VAL A 44 6.68 -14.51 3.45
N PRO A 45 7.29 -15.22 2.47
CA PRO A 45 8.75 -15.27 2.37
C PRO A 45 9.40 -13.92 2.12
N SER A 46 8.75 -13.01 1.38
CA SER A 46 9.31 -11.69 1.10
C SER A 46 9.09 -10.70 2.23
N LEU A 47 7.89 -10.62 2.81
CA LEU A 47 7.56 -9.57 3.77
C LEU A 47 7.97 -9.90 5.20
N LEU A 48 7.92 -11.16 5.63
CA LEU A 48 8.22 -11.54 7.02
C LEU A 48 9.62 -11.09 7.49
N PRO A 49 10.72 -11.34 6.73
CA PRO A 49 12.04 -10.86 7.11
C PRO A 49 12.12 -9.33 7.17
N PHE A 50 11.49 -8.63 6.20
CA PHE A 50 11.47 -7.18 6.19
C PHE A 50 10.69 -6.60 7.36
N PHE A 51 9.53 -7.17 7.71
CA PHE A 51 8.74 -6.72 8.84
C PHE A 51 9.46 -6.95 10.16
N MET A 52 10.12 -8.11 10.31
CA MET A 52 10.92 -8.42 11.50
C MET A 52 12.07 -7.41 11.65
N LEU A 53 12.87 -7.24 10.59
CA LEU A 53 14.00 -6.31 10.62
C LEU A 53 13.54 -4.86 10.84
N SER A 54 12.48 -4.44 10.18
CA SER A 54 11.89 -3.11 10.34
C SER A 54 11.41 -2.86 11.78
N SER A 55 10.69 -3.81 12.37
CA SER A 55 10.25 -3.72 13.77
C SER A 55 11.44 -3.68 14.73
N LEU A 56 12.45 -4.51 14.47
CA LEU A 56 13.68 -4.54 15.27
C LEU A 56 14.41 -3.19 15.23
N LEU A 57 14.64 -2.64 14.03
CA LEU A 57 15.31 -1.35 13.83
C LEU A 57 14.57 -0.20 14.53
N GLN A 58 13.22 -0.22 14.48
CA GLN A 58 12.42 0.77 15.19
C GLN A 58 12.63 0.69 16.71
N GLN A 59 12.63 -0.52 17.29
CA GLN A 59 12.81 -0.73 18.71
C GLN A 59 14.25 -0.46 19.19
N LEU A 60 15.25 -0.65 18.31
CA LEU A 60 16.65 -0.30 18.58
C LEU A 60 16.95 1.21 18.39
N GLY A 61 15.93 2.03 18.14
CA GLY A 61 16.07 3.49 18.14
C GLY A 61 16.41 4.11 16.78
N LEU A 62 16.28 3.37 15.66
CA LEU A 62 16.46 3.93 14.30
C LEU A 62 15.75 5.27 14.09
N PRO A 63 14.48 5.49 14.55
CA PRO A 63 13.81 6.78 14.40
C PRO A 63 14.58 7.95 15.01
N GLY A 64 15.23 7.73 16.17
CA GLY A 64 16.04 8.76 16.83
C GLY A 64 17.33 9.08 16.09
N ILE A 65 17.95 8.09 15.43
CA ILE A 65 19.17 8.28 14.63
C ILE A 65 18.82 9.03 13.34
N LEU A 66 17.85 8.53 12.59
CA LEU A 66 17.39 9.17 11.34
C LEU A 66 16.79 10.55 11.61
N GLY A 67 16.13 10.73 12.77
CA GLY A 67 15.60 11.99 13.21
C GLY A 67 16.66 13.08 13.23
N ARG A 68 17.78 12.81 13.87
CA ARG A 68 18.87 13.78 13.95
C ARG A 68 19.53 14.06 12.60
N LEU A 69 19.68 13.03 11.77
CA LEU A 69 20.38 13.15 10.48
C LEU A 69 19.53 13.81 9.39
N LEU A 70 18.25 13.41 9.28
CA LEU A 70 17.38 13.77 8.16
C LEU A 70 16.38 14.89 8.49
N SER A 71 16.26 15.28 9.77
CA SER A 71 15.33 16.34 10.20
C SER A 71 15.41 17.62 9.36
N PRO A 72 16.60 18.20 9.08
CA PRO A 72 16.69 19.44 8.30
C PRO A 72 16.07 19.31 6.89
N VAL A 73 16.25 18.15 6.27
CA VAL A 73 15.74 17.86 4.92
C VAL A 73 14.24 17.59 4.96
N THR A 74 13.80 16.70 5.85
CA THR A 74 12.38 16.28 5.91
C THR A 74 11.47 17.38 6.46
N GLN A 75 11.96 18.22 7.36
CA GLN A 75 11.24 19.41 7.80
C GLN A 75 11.06 20.40 6.65
N LYS A 76 12.11 20.68 5.89
CA LYS A 76 12.04 21.61 4.76
C LYS A 76 11.16 21.11 3.62
N LEU A 77 11.27 19.83 3.27
CA LEU A 77 10.53 19.25 2.14
C LEU A 77 9.10 18.86 2.47
N PHE A 78 8.85 18.32 3.67
CA PHE A 78 7.58 17.67 3.99
C PHE A 78 6.88 18.28 5.21
N GLY A 79 7.54 19.18 5.95
CA GLY A 79 7.01 19.73 7.20
C GLY A 79 6.82 18.67 8.29
N ILE A 80 7.59 17.57 8.24
CA ILE A 80 7.65 16.53 9.27
C ILE A 80 9.05 16.41 9.80
N GLY A 81 9.18 16.15 11.09
CA GLY A 81 10.48 15.96 11.73
C GLY A 81 11.16 14.65 11.30
N GLY A 82 12.38 14.47 11.79
CA GLY A 82 13.19 13.31 11.43
C GLY A 82 12.59 11.96 11.83
N ALA A 83 11.73 11.92 12.86
CA ALA A 83 10.96 10.71 13.16
C ALA A 83 10.14 10.24 11.95
N GLY A 84 9.51 11.18 11.21
CA GLY A 84 8.78 10.87 9.99
C GLY A 84 9.64 10.36 8.85
N ALA A 85 10.93 10.74 8.79
CA ALA A 85 11.88 10.21 7.82
C ALA A 85 12.07 8.69 7.94
N SER A 86 12.05 8.16 9.16
CA SER A 86 12.13 6.71 9.39
C SER A 86 10.92 5.97 8.78
N ALA A 87 9.72 6.55 8.89
CA ALA A 87 8.52 5.95 8.31
C ALA A 87 8.59 5.93 6.77
N LEU A 88 9.12 6.98 6.13
CA LEU A 88 9.32 7.00 4.69
C LEU A 88 10.34 5.93 4.27
N LEU A 89 11.49 5.86 4.92
CA LEU A 89 12.52 4.87 4.61
C LEU A 89 11.96 3.44 4.73
N LEU A 90 11.28 3.14 5.84
CA LEU A 90 10.70 1.83 6.07
C LEU A 90 9.58 1.50 5.07
N GLY A 91 8.78 2.48 4.68
CA GLY A 91 7.75 2.30 3.68
C GLY A 91 8.30 2.00 2.29
N VAL A 92 9.32 2.75 1.82
CA VAL A 92 9.90 2.51 0.48
C VAL A 92 10.74 1.24 0.42
N THR A 93 11.39 0.83 1.52
CA THR A 93 12.22 -0.38 1.53
C THR A 93 11.44 -1.65 1.81
N GLY A 94 10.48 -1.61 2.72
CA GLY A 94 9.75 -2.80 3.18
C GLY A 94 8.40 -3.00 2.51
N GLY A 95 7.78 -1.94 2.01
CA GLY A 95 6.49 -2.04 1.33
C GLY A 95 5.26 -1.89 2.24
N TYR A 96 4.07 -2.01 1.65
CA TYR A 96 2.79 -1.98 2.36
C TYR A 96 2.65 -3.11 3.38
N PRO A 97 2.07 -2.88 4.55
CA PRO A 97 1.68 -1.59 5.15
C PRO A 97 2.74 -1.02 6.10
N LEU A 98 4.04 -1.34 5.95
CA LEU A 98 5.11 -0.97 6.90
C LEU A 98 5.25 0.54 7.13
N GLY A 99 5.10 1.34 6.07
CA GLY A 99 5.13 2.80 6.21
C GLY A 99 4.00 3.29 7.12
N ALA A 100 2.79 2.74 6.96
CA ALA A 100 1.65 3.07 7.81
C ALA A 100 1.84 2.57 9.25
N ASP A 101 2.40 1.38 9.45
CA ASP A 101 2.70 0.85 10.79
C ASP A 101 3.73 1.73 11.51
N ALA A 102 4.79 2.15 10.81
CA ALA A 102 5.78 3.07 11.35
C ALA A 102 5.15 4.40 11.78
N VAL A 103 4.30 5.00 10.95
CA VAL A 103 3.56 6.23 11.29
C VAL A 103 2.65 6.01 12.50
N ALA A 104 1.91 4.90 12.56
CA ALA A 104 1.03 4.58 13.66
C ALA A 104 1.80 4.41 15.00
N ARG A 105 2.94 3.73 14.98
CA ARG A 105 3.82 3.57 16.16
C ARG A 105 4.39 4.91 16.62
N LEU A 106 4.88 5.75 15.70
CA LEU A 106 5.39 7.09 16.00
C LEU A 106 4.28 7.97 16.60
N ARG A 107 3.03 7.83 16.13
CA ARG A 107 1.90 8.53 16.74
C ARG A 107 1.56 8.02 18.14
N ARG A 108 1.53 6.69 18.34
CA ARG A 108 1.26 6.09 19.67
C ARG A 108 2.32 6.45 20.69
N SER A 109 3.60 6.55 20.28
CA SER A 109 4.71 6.96 21.16
C SER A 109 4.76 8.47 21.40
N GLY A 110 3.91 9.27 20.75
CA GLY A 110 3.95 10.73 20.84
C GLY A 110 5.10 11.38 20.06
N ALA A 111 5.83 10.65 19.23
CA ALA A 111 6.92 11.19 18.40
C ALA A 111 6.43 11.98 17.18
N LEU A 112 5.18 11.81 16.80
CA LEU A 112 4.49 12.64 15.79
C LEU A 112 3.19 13.22 16.37
N SER A 113 2.89 14.48 16.07
CA SER A 113 1.56 15.03 16.26
C SER A 113 0.56 14.30 15.35
N ARG A 114 -0.74 14.40 15.64
CA ARG A 114 -1.75 13.82 14.76
C ARG A 114 -1.64 14.36 13.33
N GLU A 115 -1.45 15.67 13.20
CA GLU A 115 -1.37 16.31 11.90
C GLU A 115 -0.10 15.89 11.13
N GLN A 116 1.04 15.79 11.81
CA GLN A 116 2.27 15.25 11.23
C GLN A 116 2.11 13.79 10.79
N ALA A 117 1.43 12.97 11.60
CA ALA A 117 1.15 11.57 11.27
C ALA A 117 0.22 11.44 10.05
N GLU A 118 -0.85 12.25 9.97
CA GLU A 118 -1.74 12.28 8.80
C GLU A 118 -1.02 12.74 7.53
N ARG A 119 -0.09 13.71 7.62
CA ARG A 119 0.76 14.14 6.50
C ARG A 119 1.73 13.03 6.09
N ALA A 120 2.47 12.47 7.04
CA ALA A 120 3.41 11.39 6.77
C ALA A 120 2.72 10.19 6.11
N LEU A 121 1.55 9.81 6.59
CA LEU A 121 0.77 8.70 6.05
C LEU A 121 0.39 8.88 4.57
N ALA A 122 0.23 10.14 4.10
CA ALA A 122 -0.11 10.42 2.71
C ALA A 122 0.97 9.93 1.71
N PHE A 123 2.24 9.84 2.12
CA PHE A 123 3.35 9.50 1.22
C PHE A 123 4.34 8.46 1.77
N CYS A 124 4.29 8.10 3.05
CA CYS A 124 5.20 7.12 3.64
C CYS A 124 4.75 5.66 3.43
N ASN A 125 3.48 5.41 3.10
CA ASN A 125 2.98 4.06 2.89
C ASN A 125 3.14 3.67 1.42
N ASN A 126 4.19 2.93 1.08
CA ASN A 126 4.64 2.68 -0.29
C ASN A 126 4.71 1.18 -0.60
N SER A 127 4.88 0.84 -1.87
CA SER A 127 5.22 -0.52 -2.29
C SER A 127 6.75 -0.71 -2.23
N GLY A 128 7.17 -1.88 -1.82
CA GLY A 128 8.59 -2.21 -1.66
C GLY A 128 9.24 -2.76 -2.94
N PRO A 129 10.60 -2.78 -2.98
CA PRO A 129 11.34 -3.26 -4.15
C PRO A 129 11.07 -4.74 -4.47
N ALA A 130 10.77 -5.57 -3.46
CA ALA A 130 10.42 -6.98 -3.68
C ALA A 130 9.19 -7.15 -4.59
N PHE A 131 8.18 -6.30 -4.41
CA PHE A 131 7.01 -6.33 -5.27
C PHE A 131 7.26 -5.65 -6.63
N LEU A 132 7.87 -4.46 -6.65
CA LEU A 132 8.09 -3.70 -7.89
C LEU A 132 9.11 -4.35 -8.82
N VAL A 133 10.26 -4.77 -8.27
CA VAL A 133 11.31 -5.40 -9.09
C VAL A 133 11.02 -6.88 -9.30
N GLY A 134 10.62 -7.59 -8.25
CA GLY A 134 10.37 -9.03 -8.30
C GLY A 134 9.06 -9.37 -9.00
N ALA A 135 7.92 -9.00 -8.42
CA ALA A 135 6.61 -9.41 -8.93
C ALA A 135 6.24 -8.68 -10.22
N ALA A 136 6.27 -7.34 -10.24
CA ALA A 136 5.87 -6.58 -11.42
C ALA A 136 6.95 -6.63 -12.52
N GLY A 137 8.20 -6.30 -12.20
CA GLY A 137 9.28 -6.24 -13.20
C GLY A 137 9.61 -7.61 -13.77
N VAL A 138 10.12 -8.51 -12.95
CA VAL A 138 10.57 -9.84 -13.41
C VAL A 138 9.37 -10.75 -13.67
N GLY A 139 8.38 -10.79 -12.75
CA GLY A 139 7.25 -11.72 -12.85
C GLY A 139 6.27 -11.39 -13.97
N VAL A 140 5.93 -10.13 -14.18
CA VAL A 140 4.93 -9.71 -15.18
C VAL A 140 5.57 -9.22 -16.48
N PHE A 141 6.52 -8.28 -16.40
CA PHE A 141 7.16 -7.70 -17.58
C PHE A 141 8.44 -8.40 -18.03
N HIS A 142 8.84 -9.48 -17.37
CA HIS A 142 10.04 -10.28 -17.67
C HIS A 142 11.33 -9.45 -17.74
N SER A 143 11.41 -8.35 -16.99
CA SER A 143 12.53 -7.42 -17.00
C SER A 143 12.76 -6.76 -15.64
N ALA A 144 13.91 -7.01 -15.05
CA ALA A 144 14.35 -6.29 -13.85
C ALA A 144 14.53 -4.78 -14.12
N GLY A 145 14.87 -4.38 -15.36
CA GLY A 145 14.99 -2.99 -15.77
C GLY A 145 13.68 -2.23 -15.64
N TYR A 146 12.57 -2.77 -16.14
CA TYR A 146 11.25 -2.17 -15.94
C TYR A 146 10.84 -2.15 -14.47
N GLY A 147 11.19 -3.18 -13.70
CA GLY A 147 10.96 -3.19 -12.26
C GLY A 147 11.72 -2.09 -11.51
N LEU A 148 12.97 -1.84 -11.85
CA LEU A 148 13.77 -0.75 -11.29
C LEU A 148 13.23 0.61 -11.71
N LEU A 149 12.80 0.77 -12.95
CA LEU A 149 12.19 2.00 -13.44
C LEU A 149 10.87 2.29 -12.70
N LEU A 150 9.99 1.28 -12.55
CA LEU A 150 8.78 1.38 -11.74
C LEU A 150 9.09 1.79 -10.30
N TYR A 151 10.14 1.20 -9.70
CA TYR A 151 10.55 1.54 -8.35
C TYR A 151 11.08 2.97 -8.23
N GLY A 152 11.93 3.40 -9.14
CA GLY A 152 12.44 4.77 -9.18
C GLY A 152 11.33 5.82 -9.31
N VAL A 153 10.39 5.59 -10.25
CA VAL A 153 9.21 6.43 -10.44
C VAL A 153 8.32 6.43 -9.19
N HIS A 154 8.12 5.28 -8.56
CA HIS A 154 7.32 5.15 -7.36
C HIS A 154 7.91 5.96 -6.18
N VAL A 155 9.21 5.86 -5.94
CA VAL A 155 9.91 6.64 -4.90
C VAL A 155 9.87 8.13 -5.19
N LEU A 156 10.12 8.54 -6.45
CA LEU A 156 10.03 9.93 -6.87
C LEU A 156 8.62 10.47 -6.62
N SER A 157 7.59 9.73 -6.99
CA SER A 157 6.18 10.12 -6.79
C SER A 157 5.83 10.25 -5.31
N ALA A 158 6.35 9.35 -4.45
CA ALA A 158 6.18 9.48 -2.99
C ALA A 158 6.76 10.80 -2.48
N VAL A 159 7.96 11.18 -2.93
CA VAL A 159 8.60 12.46 -2.58
C VAL A 159 7.75 13.65 -3.05
N LEU A 160 7.30 13.63 -4.31
CA LEU A 160 6.46 14.70 -4.87
C LEU A 160 5.14 14.85 -4.10
N VAL A 161 4.47 13.74 -3.77
CA VAL A 161 3.27 13.76 -2.94
C VAL A 161 3.58 14.34 -1.56
N GLY A 162 4.69 13.94 -0.94
CA GLY A 162 5.13 14.50 0.34
C GLY A 162 5.28 16.02 0.30
N MET A 163 5.87 16.55 -0.77
CA MET A 163 6.00 18.01 -0.99
C MET A 163 4.64 18.69 -1.18
N LEU A 164 3.70 18.06 -1.88
CA LEU A 164 2.35 18.61 -2.09
C LEU A 164 1.54 18.69 -0.78
N PHE A 165 1.77 17.77 0.16
CA PHE A 165 1.14 17.77 1.47
C PHE A 165 1.91 18.57 2.53
N ALA A 166 3.06 19.16 2.18
CA ALA A 166 3.81 20.03 3.08
C ALA A 166 3.00 21.27 3.50
N PRO A 167 3.15 21.77 4.73
CA PRO A 167 2.45 22.96 5.17
C PRO A 167 2.91 24.18 4.37
N ARG A 168 1.96 24.99 3.88
CA ARG A 168 2.24 26.18 3.07
C ARG A 168 2.77 27.37 3.87
N SER A 169 2.46 27.44 5.15
CA SER A 169 2.99 28.43 6.07
C SER A 169 4.14 27.80 6.85
N GLY A 170 5.34 28.34 6.75
CA GLY A 170 6.59 27.81 7.34
C GLY A 170 6.65 27.74 8.87
N GLY A 171 5.54 27.43 9.52
CA GLY A 171 5.49 27.09 10.93
C GLY A 171 6.08 25.69 11.15
N PHE A 172 7.31 25.65 11.61
CA PHE A 172 7.85 24.41 12.16
C PHE A 172 6.99 24.01 13.37
N GLU A 173 6.17 22.96 13.22
CA GLU A 173 5.63 22.33 14.41
C GLU A 173 6.82 21.71 15.17
N PRO A 174 7.01 22.08 16.47
CA PRO A 174 8.05 21.47 17.27
C PRO A 174 7.90 19.94 17.24
N GLU A 175 8.99 19.22 17.08
CA GLU A 175 8.93 17.76 17.26
C GLU A 175 8.40 17.47 18.65
N PRO A 176 7.32 16.68 18.77
CA PRO A 176 6.89 16.21 20.06
C PRO A 176 8.05 15.47 20.75
N ARG A 177 8.25 15.70 22.04
CA ARG A 177 9.37 15.13 22.82
C ARG A 177 9.25 13.62 23.05
N GLY A 178 8.31 12.92 22.41
CA GLY A 178 8.18 11.48 22.50
C GLY A 178 9.41 10.81 21.88
N GLN A 179 10.24 10.20 22.75
CA GLN A 179 11.36 9.38 22.28
C GLN A 179 10.92 7.92 22.35
N ILE A 180 11.10 7.17 21.26
CA ILE A 180 11.11 5.72 21.36
C ILE A 180 12.41 5.37 22.08
N ALA A 181 12.31 5.05 23.37
CA ALA A 181 13.46 4.57 24.11
C ALA A 181 13.97 3.28 23.46
N ALA A 182 15.24 3.25 23.11
CA ALA A 182 15.86 2.04 22.59
C ALA A 182 15.85 0.96 23.69
N VAL A 183 15.41 -0.23 23.34
CA VAL A 183 15.44 -1.38 24.24
C VAL A 183 16.60 -2.31 23.90
N SER A 184 16.95 -3.22 24.80
CA SER A 184 18.02 -4.20 24.51
C SER A 184 17.62 -5.14 23.38
N LEU A 185 18.60 -5.68 22.64
CA LEU A 185 18.36 -6.64 21.56
C LEU A 185 17.57 -7.87 22.05
N ALA A 186 17.86 -8.34 23.27
CA ALA A 186 17.18 -9.49 23.87
C ALA A 186 15.68 -9.24 24.09
N GLN A 187 15.27 -8.00 24.34
CA GLN A 187 13.87 -7.61 24.49
C GLN A 187 13.23 -7.29 23.12
N ALA A 188 13.99 -6.65 22.21
CA ALA A 188 13.49 -6.23 20.90
C ALA A 188 13.21 -7.42 19.97
N LEU A 189 14.04 -8.45 19.96
CA LEU A 189 13.98 -9.55 18.98
C LEU A 189 12.68 -10.36 19.08
N PRO A 190 12.25 -10.87 20.26
CA PRO A 190 10.99 -11.62 20.35
C PRO A 190 9.78 -10.79 19.95
N GLU A 191 9.74 -9.51 20.35
CA GLU A 191 8.65 -8.61 19.99
C GLU A 191 8.65 -8.26 18.49
N ALA A 192 9.83 -8.12 17.88
CA ALA A 192 9.96 -7.91 16.45
C ALA A 192 9.40 -9.10 15.64
N VAL A 193 9.71 -10.33 16.06
CA VAL A 193 9.19 -11.55 15.44
C VAL A 193 7.66 -11.62 15.58
N ARG A 194 7.14 -11.41 16.81
CA ARG A 194 5.70 -11.43 17.08
C ARG A 194 4.95 -10.39 16.22
N SER A 195 5.46 -9.17 16.20
CA SER A 195 4.91 -8.08 15.41
C SER A 195 4.90 -8.38 13.90
N ALA A 196 6.00 -8.95 13.39
CA ALA A 196 6.13 -9.32 11.99
C ALA A 196 5.14 -10.42 11.58
N VAL A 197 4.99 -11.46 12.42
CA VAL A 197 4.02 -12.54 12.17
C VAL A 197 2.59 -11.99 12.13
N CYS A 198 2.20 -11.17 13.11
CA CYS A 198 0.87 -10.55 13.13
C CYS A 198 0.63 -9.66 11.89
N ALA A 199 1.63 -8.88 11.47
CA ALA A 199 1.52 -8.02 10.29
C ALA A 199 1.34 -8.85 9.01
N VAL A 200 2.16 -9.88 8.81
CA VAL A 200 2.09 -10.75 7.62
C VAL A 200 0.77 -11.51 7.58
N LEU A 201 0.28 -12.04 8.71
CA LEU A 201 -1.03 -12.71 8.77
C LEU A 201 -2.18 -11.75 8.43
N THR A 202 -2.12 -10.51 8.91
CA THR A 202 -3.11 -9.48 8.58
C THR A 202 -3.11 -9.18 7.08
N VAL A 203 -1.93 -8.97 6.48
CA VAL A 203 -1.79 -8.75 5.02
C VAL A 203 -2.35 -9.94 4.24
N SER A 204 -1.96 -11.17 4.63
CA SER A 204 -2.43 -12.40 3.99
C SER A 204 -3.96 -12.54 4.07
N GLY A 205 -4.55 -12.22 5.23
CA GLY A 205 -6.00 -12.22 5.41
C GLY A 205 -6.71 -11.28 4.41
N PHE A 206 -6.20 -10.06 4.23
CA PHE A 206 -6.76 -9.14 3.24
C PHE A 206 -6.56 -9.62 1.80
N VAL A 207 -5.37 -10.13 1.46
CA VAL A 207 -5.10 -10.65 0.11
C VAL A 207 -6.05 -11.79 -0.24
N VAL A 208 -6.22 -12.77 0.65
CA VAL A 208 -7.16 -13.88 0.44
C VAL A 208 -8.60 -13.36 0.32
N THR A 209 -9.02 -12.45 1.21
CA THR A 209 -10.37 -11.87 1.17
C THR A 209 -10.64 -11.18 -0.16
N PHE A 210 -9.73 -10.32 -0.63
CA PHE A 210 -9.90 -9.60 -1.88
C PHE A 210 -9.75 -10.49 -3.11
N SER A 211 -8.94 -11.56 -3.05
CA SER A 211 -8.93 -12.61 -4.08
C SER A 211 -10.31 -13.25 -4.22
N VAL A 212 -10.93 -13.61 -3.09
CA VAL A 212 -12.29 -14.17 -3.09
C VAL A 212 -13.31 -13.16 -3.62
N VAL A 213 -13.27 -11.90 -3.18
CA VAL A 213 -14.18 -10.86 -3.69
C VAL A 213 -14.05 -10.73 -5.21
N THR A 214 -12.83 -10.66 -5.73
CA THR A 214 -12.59 -10.55 -7.18
C THR A 214 -13.11 -11.79 -7.92
N GLY A 215 -12.86 -13.00 -7.40
CA GLY A 215 -13.34 -14.23 -8.01
C GLY A 215 -14.86 -14.38 -8.00
N VAL A 216 -15.53 -13.96 -6.92
CA VAL A 216 -17.01 -13.94 -6.86
C VAL A 216 -17.58 -12.90 -7.84
N LEU A 217 -16.99 -11.72 -7.93
CA LEU A 217 -17.38 -10.68 -8.90
C LEU A 217 -17.18 -11.16 -10.35
N ASP A 218 -16.15 -11.95 -10.61
CA ASP A 218 -15.89 -12.56 -11.92
C ASP A 218 -16.93 -13.62 -12.25
N ALA A 219 -17.16 -14.57 -11.35
CA ALA A 219 -18.11 -15.66 -11.53
C ALA A 219 -19.57 -15.19 -11.60
N SER A 220 -19.93 -14.09 -10.93
CA SER A 220 -21.26 -13.49 -11.00
C SER A 220 -21.52 -12.72 -12.31
N GLY A 221 -20.51 -12.54 -13.16
CA GLY A 221 -20.59 -11.72 -14.37
C GLY A 221 -20.50 -10.21 -14.15
N LEU A 222 -20.46 -9.73 -12.90
CA LEU A 222 -20.39 -8.29 -12.60
C LEU A 222 -19.05 -7.68 -13.04
N LEU A 223 -17.94 -8.36 -12.78
CA LEU A 223 -16.62 -7.89 -13.21
C LEU A 223 -16.48 -7.92 -14.74
N PRO A 224 -16.84 -8.99 -15.45
CA PRO A 224 -16.86 -9.00 -16.91
C PRO A 224 -17.74 -7.90 -17.53
N ALA A 225 -18.94 -7.66 -16.97
CA ALA A 225 -19.84 -6.60 -17.44
C ALA A 225 -19.23 -5.19 -17.25
N LEU A 226 -18.59 -4.93 -16.10
CA LEU A 226 -17.88 -3.68 -15.85
C LEU A 226 -16.71 -3.49 -16.81
N VAL A 227 -15.88 -4.52 -16.97
CA VAL A 227 -14.73 -4.52 -17.88
C VAL A 227 -15.18 -4.27 -19.32
N GLY A 228 -16.21 -4.98 -19.81
CA GLY A 228 -16.77 -4.78 -21.14
C GLY A 228 -17.34 -3.38 -21.36
N THR A 229 -18.02 -2.82 -20.32
CA THR A 229 -18.56 -1.47 -20.39
C THR A 229 -17.47 -0.41 -20.48
N LEU A 230 -16.41 -0.53 -19.65
CA LEU A 230 -15.27 0.39 -19.69
C LEU A 230 -14.50 0.28 -21.02
N SER A 231 -14.25 -0.94 -21.48
CA SER A 231 -13.62 -1.19 -22.78
C SER A 231 -14.41 -0.52 -23.92
N ALA A 232 -15.72 -0.74 -23.98
CA ALA A 232 -16.57 -0.19 -25.04
C ALA A 232 -16.71 1.35 -24.99
N ARG A 233 -16.85 1.92 -23.78
CA ARG A 233 -17.08 3.38 -23.65
C ARG A 233 -15.80 4.20 -23.76
N LEU A 234 -14.66 3.68 -23.31
CA LEU A 234 -13.40 4.41 -23.27
C LEU A 234 -12.43 3.98 -24.38
N GLY A 235 -12.82 3.00 -25.21
CA GLY A 235 -11.93 2.45 -26.25
C GLY A 235 -10.71 1.71 -25.71
N LEU A 236 -10.79 1.19 -24.47
CA LEU A 236 -9.67 0.51 -23.83
C LEU A 236 -9.59 -0.94 -24.30
N GLU A 237 -8.37 -1.44 -24.46
CA GLU A 237 -8.16 -2.87 -24.66
C GLU A 237 -8.73 -3.67 -23.48
N LEU A 238 -9.33 -4.85 -23.76
CA LEU A 238 -10.05 -5.63 -22.76
C LEU A 238 -9.15 -6.07 -21.59
N HIS A 239 -7.91 -6.47 -21.89
CA HIS A 239 -6.93 -6.85 -20.87
C HIS A 239 -6.52 -5.67 -19.99
N PHE A 240 -6.34 -4.48 -20.58
CA PHE A 240 -6.07 -3.24 -19.86
C PHE A 240 -7.23 -2.87 -18.93
N ALA A 241 -8.46 -2.89 -19.44
CA ALA A 241 -9.66 -2.61 -18.63
C ALA A 241 -9.81 -3.62 -17.49
N ARG A 242 -9.51 -4.91 -17.71
CA ARG A 242 -9.52 -5.95 -16.68
C ARG A 242 -8.46 -5.67 -15.61
N ALA A 243 -7.22 -5.39 -15.98
CA ALA A 243 -6.15 -5.07 -15.06
C ALA A 243 -6.49 -3.84 -14.21
N LEU A 244 -7.08 -2.80 -14.83
CA LEU A 244 -7.54 -1.61 -14.12
C LEU A 244 -8.62 -1.94 -13.08
N CYS A 245 -9.68 -2.64 -13.48
CA CYS A 245 -10.80 -2.99 -12.59
C CYS A 245 -10.34 -3.86 -11.41
N THR A 246 -9.55 -4.90 -11.67
CA THR A 246 -9.05 -5.80 -10.63
C THR A 246 -8.03 -5.11 -9.73
N GLY A 247 -7.12 -4.32 -10.32
CA GLY A 247 -6.05 -3.64 -9.58
C GLY A 247 -6.54 -2.48 -8.71
N VAL A 248 -7.65 -1.84 -9.06
CA VAL A 248 -8.30 -0.88 -8.17
C VAL A 248 -8.83 -1.55 -6.90
N LEU A 249 -9.24 -2.80 -6.98
CA LEU A 249 -9.69 -3.60 -5.83
C LEU A 249 -8.50 -4.22 -5.09
N GLU A 250 -7.64 -4.94 -5.80
CA GLU A 250 -6.51 -5.66 -5.22
C GLU A 250 -5.28 -5.57 -6.14
N LEU A 251 -4.20 -5.01 -5.59
CA LEU A 251 -2.99 -4.69 -6.32
C LEU A 251 -2.35 -5.93 -6.99
N GLY A 252 -2.21 -7.03 -6.24
CA GLY A 252 -1.54 -8.23 -6.73
C GLY A 252 -2.28 -8.86 -7.91
N THR A 253 -3.60 -8.98 -7.79
CA THR A 253 -4.47 -9.50 -8.85
C THR A 253 -4.45 -8.59 -10.09
N GLY A 254 -4.46 -7.26 -9.88
CA GLY A 254 -4.40 -6.30 -10.98
C GLY A 254 -3.09 -6.36 -11.77
N ILE A 255 -1.97 -6.39 -11.06
CA ILE A 255 -0.64 -6.54 -11.67
C ILE A 255 -0.51 -7.93 -12.33
N GLY A 256 -1.02 -8.99 -11.69
CA GLY A 256 -1.05 -10.34 -12.26
C GLY A 256 -1.87 -10.43 -13.55
N ALA A 257 -2.98 -9.67 -13.65
CA ALA A 257 -3.80 -9.60 -14.87
C ALA A 257 -3.09 -8.92 -16.07
N MET A 258 -1.96 -8.27 -15.83
CA MET A 258 -1.10 -7.70 -16.88
C MET A 258 -0.08 -8.69 -17.44
N GLN A 259 -0.02 -9.91 -16.91
CA GLN A 259 0.90 -10.93 -17.40
C GLN A 259 0.63 -11.23 -18.89
N GLY A 260 1.71 -11.24 -19.69
CA GLY A 260 1.63 -11.42 -21.15
C GLY A 260 1.33 -10.15 -21.96
N LEU A 261 1.05 -9.02 -21.29
CA LEU A 261 0.98 -7.73 -21.99
C LEU A 261 2.39 -7.22 -22.32
N THR A 262 2.55 -6.66 -23.51
CA THR A 262 3.78 -5.97 -23.89
C THR A 262 4.00 -4.74 -22.99
N PRO A 263 5.24 -4.41 -22.62
CA PRO A 263 5.55 -3.26 -21.76
C PRO A 263 5.48 -1.94 -22.57
N THR A 264 4.31 -1.64 -23.15
CA THR A 264 4.06 -0.35 -23.80
C THR A 264 4.03 0.78 -22.77
N PRO A 265 4.21 2.05 -23.16
CA PRO A 265 4.10 3.19 -22.27
C PRO A 265 2.77 3.20 -21.49
N GLU A 266 1.66 2.82 -22.11
CA GLU A 266 0.34 2.76 -21.50
C GLU A 266 0.26 1.66 -20.45
N ASN A 267 0.75 0.46 -20.75
CA ASN A 267 0.74 -0.68 -19.82
C ASN A 267 1.67 -0.43 -18.63
N LEU A 268 2.84 0.15 -18.86
CA LEU A 268 3.75 0.56 -17.77
C LEU A 268 3.15 1.68 -16.91
N ALA A 269 2.46 2.66 -17.53
CA ALA A 269 1.76 3.72 -16.82
C ALA A 269 0.60 3.17 -15.97
N LEU A 270 -0.17 2.20 -16.49
CA LEU A 270 -1.21 1.50 -15.73
C LEU A 270 -0.60 0.78 -14.51
N ALA A 271 0.47 0.03 -14.71
CA ALA A 271 1.16 -0.63 -13.61
C ALA A 271 1.61 0.38 -12.55
N ALA A 272 2.24 1.49 -12.97
CA ALA A 272 2.67 2.56 -12.07
C ALA A 272 1.49 3.19 -11.32
N PHE A 273 0.35 3.41 -11.98
CA PHE A 273 -0.89 3.88 -11.34
C PHE A 273 -1.37 2.91 -10.26
N LEU A 274 -1.53 1.63 -10.61
CA LEU A 274 -2.05 0.60 -9.71
C LEU A 274 -1.14 0.43 -8.48
N ILE A 275 0.18 0.42 -8.69
CA ILE A 275 1.17 0.37 -7.62
C ILE A 275 1.08 1.62 -6.75
N GLY A 276 0.96 2.80 -7.36
CA GLY A 276 0.77 4.07 -6.67
C GLY A 276 -0.52 4.12 -5.86
N TRP A 277 -1.63 3.64 -6.38
CA TRP A 277 -2.93 3.55 -5.70
C TRP A 277 -2.93 2.49 -4.58
N GLY A 278 -2.37 1.32 -4.83
CA GLY A 278 -2.25 0.21 -3.89
C GLY A 278 -3.47 -0.73 -3.82
N GLY A 279 -4.60 -0.36 -4.43
CA GLY A 279 -5.86 -1.10 -4.33
C GLY A 279 -6.62 -0.89 -3.02
N VAL A 280 -7.92 -1.14 -3.02
CA VAL A 280 -8.78 -1.07 -1.82
C VAL A 280 -8.26 -2.01 -0.73
N SER A 281 -7.68 -3.15 -1.09
CA SER A 281 -7.04 -4.10 -0.17
C SER A 281 -5.99 -3.41 0.72
N VAL A 282 -5.07 -2.63 0.14
CA VAL A 282 -4.04 -1.88 0.90
C VAL A 282 -4.65 -0.78 1.76
N HIS A 283 -5.72 -0.12 1.30
CA HIS A 283 -6.44 0.85 2.14
C HIS A 283 -7.05 0.18 3.37
N CYS A 284 -7.63 -1.02 3.23
CA CYS A 284 -8.12 -1.81 4.36
C CYS A 284 -7.01 -2.27 5.30
N GLN A 285 -5.87 -2.73 4.76
CA GLN A 285 -4.68 -3.06 5.54
C GLN A 285 -4.18 -1.85 6.35
N THR A 286 -4.13 -0.68 5.71
CA THR A 286 -3.76 0.58 6.36
C THR A 286 -4.73 0.91 7.49
N ALA A 287 -6.04 0.81 7.26
CA ALA A 287 -7.05 1.05 8.28
C ALA A 287 -6.90 0.11 9.49
N ALA A 288 -6.58 -1.17 9.25
CA ALA A 288 -6.33 -2.15 10.31
C ALA A 288 -5.12 -1.75 11.17
N VAL A 289 -4.04 -1.28 10.55
CA VAL A 289 -2.82 -0.82 11.25
C VAL A 289 -3.08 0.46 12.06
N LEU A 290 -3.94 1.36 11.54
CA LEU A 290 -4.32 2.60 12.21
C LEU A 290 -5.32 2.39 13.34
N ALA A 291 -5.89 1.20 13.49
CA ALA A 291 -6.86 0.91 14.54
C ALA A 291 -6.29 1.26 15.94
N GLY A 292 -7.12 1.93 16.73
CA GLY A 292 -6.71 2.44 18.07
C GLY A 292 -5.82 3.70 18.04
N THR A 293 -5.65 4.35 16.89
CA THR A 293 -5.07 5.70 16.78
C THR A 293 -6.16 6.74 16.45
N ASP A 294 -5.82 8.01 16.59
CA ASP A 294 -6.68 9.15 16.20
C ASP A 294 -6.39 9.66 14.77
N ILE A 295 -5.56 8.96 14.00
CA ILE A 295 -5.18 9.31 12.62
C ILE A 295 -6.36 9.10 11.69
N LYS A 296 -6.70 10.11 10.89
CA LYS A 296 -7.72 10.01 9.83
C LYS A 296 -7.08 9.56 8.52
N SER A 297 -7.76 8.65 7.80
CA SER A 297 -7.28 8.09 6.53
C SER A 297 -7.51 8.98 5.31
N ALA A 298 -8.25 10.09 5.42
CA ALA A 298 -8.61 10.93 4.28
C ALA A 298 -7.38 11.46 3.51
N ARG A 299 -6.36 11.97 4.23
CA ARG A 299 -5.09 12.41 3.59
C ARG A 299 -4.33 11.25 2.94
N HIS A 300 -4.37 10.06 3.54
CA HIS A 300 -3.80 8.86 2.95
C HIS A 300 -4.48 8.53 1.61
N THR A 301 -5.80 8.44 1.58
CA THR A 301 -6.54 8.12 0.36
C THR A 301 -6.27 9.15 -0.75
N ALA A 302 -6.30 10.45 -0.43
CA ALA A 302 -5.95 11.51 -1.38
C ALA A 302 -4.48 11.40 -1.85
N GLY A 303 -3.57 11.14 -0.92
CA GLY A 303 -2.15 10.92 -1.22
C GLY A 303 -1.93 9.74 -2.15
N ARG A 304 -2.62 8.60 -1.94
CA ARG A 304 -2.52 7.42 -2.81
C ARG A 304 -3.04 7.67 -4.21
N LEU A 305 -4.17 8.38 -4.34
CA LEU A 305 -4.70 8.74 -5.65
C LEU A 305 -3.74 9.65 -6.43
N LEU A 306 -3.21 10.69 -5.77
CA LEU A 306 -2.19 11.56 -6.37
C LEU A 306 -0.91 10.81 -6.71
N HIS A 307 -0.47 9.91 -5.84
CA HIS A 307 0.71 9.08 -6.08
C HIS A 307 0.52 8.22 -7.33
N GLY A 308 -0.62 7.54 -7.45
CA GLY A 308 -0.96 6.76 -8.66
C GLY A 308 -0.94 7.62 -9.92
N ALA A 309 -1.59 8.79 -9.88
CA ALA A 309 -1.66 9.70 -11.03
C ALA A 309 -0.27 10.24 -11.44
N ILE A 310 0.55 10.69 -10.47
CA ILE A 310 1.91 11.18 -10.71
C ILE A 310 2.80 10.04 -11.23
N SER A 311 2.72 8.85 -10.62
CA SER A 311 3.48 7.68 -11.08
C SER A 311 3.13 7.29 -12.51
N ALA A 312 1.85 7.28 -12.86
CA ALA A 312 1.40 6.97 -14.21
C ALA A 312 1.94 7.98 -15.23
N LEU A 313 1.83 9.29 -14.92
CA LEU A 313 2.33 10.34 -15.81
C LEU A 313 3.85 10.27 -15.97
N CYS A 314 4.60 10.15 -14.87
CA CYS A 314 6.06 10.03 -14.92
C CYS A 314 6.49 8.80 -15.70
N MET A 315 5.82 7.66 -15.47
CA MET A 315 6.15 6.41 -16.16
C MET A 315 5.84 6.50 -17.65
N TRP A 316 4.69 7.05 -18.01
CA TRP A 316 4.31 7.24 -19.41
C TRP A 316 5.32 8.12 -20.16
N VAL A 317 5.71 9.25 -19.55
CA VAL A 317 6.73 10.15 -20.14
C VAL A 317 8.06 9.43 -20.31
N LEU A 318 8.55 8.77 -19.28
CA LEU A 318 9.84 8.06 -19.32
C LEU A 318 9.83 6.91 -20.32
N ALA A 319 8.75 6.13 -20.37
CA ALA A 319 8.63 5.00 -21.29
C ALA A 319 8.53 5.41 -22.77
N ASN A 320 8.12 6.65 -23.08
CA ASN A 320 8.15 7.20 -24.44
C ASN A 320 9.53 7.79 -24.84
N LEU A 321 10.46 7.92 -23.87
CA LEU A 321 11.80 8.43 -24.13
C LEU A 321 12.84 7.31 -24.29
N ILE A 322 12.49 6.09 -23.93
CA ILE A 322 13.34 4.88 -23.98
C ILE A 322 12.93 4.02 -25.14
#